data_aeaf9ff6d5ed354883adc73f880f9934
#
_entry.id   aeaf9ff6d5ed354883adc73f880f9934
#
_cell.length_a   1.000
_cell.length_b   1.000
_cell.length_c   1.000
_cell.angle_alpha   90.00
_cell.angle_beta   90.00
_cell.angle_gamma   90.00
#
_symmetry.space_group_name_H-M   'P 1'
#
loop_
_entity.id
_entity.type
_entity.pdbx_description
1 polymer ?
#
loop_
_entity_poly.entity_id
_entity_poly.type
_entity_poly.pdbx_seq_one_letter_code
_entity_poly.pdbx_strand_id
1 'polypeptide(L)'
;YDIIVTDYVAYDFTKAIVKDTLDIKLITPIGSDFHNFEPTSQDLVELKQVDVFIYLSFDQNPWLVDHNKLEGLVKDNALTIGLSDFVDETEDDHERHDEHLEHGSHFWTDPLTAVDIISHLTEALILKYPSYEAVFLSQSESYQNDILETTNLLETFLETQMTKEIYYVGHHALQPFESHFGLTIHALEDSINPSGDVTSIEISSFINVL
;
A
#
# COMPACT_ATOMS: atom_id res chain seq x y z
N TYR A 1 -17.64 6.47 -11.94
CA TYR A 1 -17.09 5.73 -10.79
C TYR A 1 -17.45 6.44 -9.49
N ASP A 2 -17.71 5.66 -8.44
CA ASP A 2 -17.94 6.18 -7.10
C ASP A 2 -16.60 6.47 -6.41
N ILE A 3 -15.63 5.59 -6.65
CA ILE A 3 -14.28 5.62 -6.06
C ILE A 3 -13.23 5.52 -7.17
N ILE A 4 -12.19 6.33 -7.09
CA ILE A 4 -10.97 6.18 -7.90
C ILE A 4 -9.81 5.91 -6.93
N VAL A 5 -8.96 4.94 -7.29
CA VAL A 5 -7.77 4.56 -6.54
C VAL A 5 -6.52 4.62 -7.42
N THR A 6 -5.37 4.92 -6.82
CA THR A 6 -4.12 5.10 -7.57
C THR A 6 -3.49 3.80 -8.03
N ASP A 7 -3.45 2.78 -7.18
CA ASP A 7 -2.66 1.58 -7.35
C ASP A 7 -3.39 0.32 -6.89
N TYR A 8 -2.75 -0.83 -7.09
CA TYR A 8 -3.41 -2.11 -6.82
C TYR A 8 -3.64 -2.34 -5.32
N VAL A 9 -2.80 -1.82 -4.43
CA VAL A 9 -2.98 -2.01 -2.97
C VAL A 9 -4.22 -1.27 -2.50
N ALA A 10 -4.34 0.03 -2.87
CA ALA A 10 -5.52 0.83 -2.58
C ALA A 10 -6.78 0.22 -3.21
N TYR A 11 -6.65 -0.37 -4.42
CA TYR A 11 -7.74 -1.09 -5.07
C TYR A 11 -8.17 -2.34 -4.29
N ASP A 12 -7.22 -3.18 -3.89
CA ASP A 12 -7.51 -4.44 -3.22
C ASP A 12 -8.20 -4.23 -1.87
N PHE A 13 -7.66 -3.34 -1.04
CA PHE A 13 -8.26 -2.98 0.25
C PHE A 13 -9.67 -2.39 0.09
N THR A 14 -9.81 -1.43 -0.83
CA THR A 14 -11.12 -0.82 -1.10
C THR A 14 -12.11 -1.87 -1.62
N LYS A 15 -11.69 -2.71 -2.58
CA LYS A 15 -12.55 -3.76 -3.16
C LYS A 15 -12.95 -4.81 -2.14
N ALA A 16 -12.06 -5.15 -1.20
CA ALA A 16 -12.37 -6.06 -0.12
C ALA A 16 -13.51 -5.55 0.77
N ILE A 17 -13.57 -4.23 1.02
CA ILE A 17 -14.59 -3.58 1.84
C ILE A 17 -15.91 -3.42 1.07
N VAL A 18 -15.85 -2.81 -0.13
CA VAL A 18 -17.09 -2.40 -0.83
C VAL A 18 -17.65 -3.48 -1.76
N LYS A 19 -16.85 -4.50 -2.14
CA LYS A 19 -17.25 -5.58 -3.08
C LYS A 19 -17.89 -4.99 -4.36
N ASP A 20 -19.17 -5.29 -4.57
CA ASP A 20 -19.94 -4.87 -5.75
C ASP A 20 -20.98 -3.78 -5.42
N THR A 21 -20.88 -3.16 -4.22
CA THR A 21 -21.82 -2.10 -3.81
C THR A 21 -21.46 -0.74 -4.43
N LEU A 22 -20.18 -0.51 -4.73
CA LEU A 22 -19.67 0.72 -5.34
C LEU A 22 -18.76 0.40 -6.53
N ASP A 23 -18.74 1.29 -7.50
CA ASP A 23 -17.92 1.16 -8.71
C ASP A 23 -16.55 1.81 -8.50
N ILE A 24 -15.49 1.01 -8.59
CA ILE A 24 -14.10 1.43 -8.35
C ILE A 24 -13.33 1.47 -9.67
N LYS A 25 -12.62 2.55 -9.91
CA LYS A 25 -11.62 2.64 -10.97
C LYS A 25 -10.21 2.60 -10.38
N LEU A 26 -9.39 1.67 -10.85
CA LEU A 26 -7.94 1.68 -10.68
C LEU A 26 -7.31 2.50 -11.81
N ILE A 27 -6.54 3.55 -11.47
CA ILE A 27 -5.90 4.42 -12.47
C ILE A 27 -4.66 3.75 -13.06
N THR A 28 -3.76 3.24 -12.20
CA THR A 28 -2.55 2.55 -12.65
C THR A 28 -2.91 1.22 -13.29
N PRO A 29 -2.56 0.96 -14.55
CA PRO A 29 -2.85 -0.30 -15.19
C PRO A 29 -2.20 -1.48 -14.45
N ILE A 30 -2.91 -2.60 -14.33
CA ILE A 30 -2.39 -3.82 -13.69
C ILE A 30 -1.09 -4.26 -14.39
N GLY A 31 -0.05 -4.49 -13.59
CA GLY A 31 1.28 -4.89 -14.07
C GLY A 31 2.19 -3.72 -14.47
N SER A 32 1.73 -2.49 -14.31
CA SER A 32 2.57 -1.30 -14.44
C SER A 32 3.21 -0.96 -13.09
N ASP A 33 4.41 -0.38 -13.17
CA ASP A 33 5.09 0.18 -12.01
C ASP A 33 4.40 1.49 -11.61
N PHE A 34 3.84 1.54 -10.40
CA PHE A 34 3.10 2.71 -9.91
C PHE A 34 4.04 3.85 -9.46
N HIS A 35 5.30 3.58 -9.14
CA HIS A 35 6.29 4.60 -8.78
C HIS A 35 6.60 5.56 -9.93
N ASN A 36 6.50 5.08 -11.16
CA ASN A 36 6.77 5.85 -12.37
C ASN A 36 5.50 6.15 -13.19
N PHE A 37 4.33 5.90 -12.61
CA PHE A 37 3.06 6.11 -13.29
C PHE A 37 2.69 7.60 -13.32
N GLU A 38 2.18 8.05 -14.47
CA GLU A 38 1.55 9.36 -14.64
C GLU A 38 0.13 9.16 -15.21
N PRO A 39 -0.90 9.81 -14.61
CA PRO A 39 -2.27 9.70 -15.11
C PRO A 39 -2.44 10.37 -16.47
N THR A 40 -3.31 9.81 -17.28
CA THR A 40 -3.70 10.42 -18.56
C THR A 40 -4.60 11.63 -18.33
N SER A 41 -4.74 12.47 -19.36
CA SER A 41 -5.69 13.59 -19.31
C SER A 41 -7.14 13.12 -19.06
N GLN A 42 -7.49 11.92 -19.50
CA GLN A 42 -8.82 11.33 -19.25
C GLN A 42 -8.98 10.97 -17.76
N ASP A 43 -7.96 10.39 -17.13
CA ASP A 43 -7.97 10.08 -15.69
C ASP A 43 -8.15 11.34 -14.85
N LEU A 44 -7.46 12.43 -15.21
CA LEU A 44 -7.60 13.73 -14.55
C LEU A 44 -9.01 14.33 -14.70
N VAL A 45 -9.68 14.12 -15.84
CA VAL A 45 -11.08 14.54 -16.04
C VAL A 45 -12.03 13.72 -15.16
N GLU A 46 -11.79 12.43 -15.01
CA GLU A 46 -12.62 11.55 -14.18
C GLU A 46 -12.42 11.82 -12.69
N LEU A 47 -11.17 12.09 -12.24
CA LEU A 47 -10.88 12.53 -10.87
C LEU A 47 -11.68 13.76 -10.44
N LYS A 48 -11.94 14.69 -11.35
CA LYS A 48 -12.79 15.87 -11.07
C LYS A 48 -14.27 15.56 -10.85
N GLN A 49 -14.69 14.34 -11.04
CA GLN A 49 -16.08 13.92 -10.90
C GLN A 49 -16.31 12.90 -9.79
N VAL A 50 -15.23 12.34 -9.23
CA VAL A 50 -15.30 11.24 -8.26
C VAL A 50 -15.74 11.71 -6.87
N ASP A 51 -16.45 10.85 -6.13
CA ASP A 51 -16.86 11.11 -4.75
C ASP A 51 -15.79 10.78 -3.73
N VAL A 52 -14.95 9.78 -4.03
CA VAL A 52 -13.87 9.32 -3.17
C VAL A 52 -12.61 9.06 -3.99
N PHE A 53 -11.49 9.60 -3.54
CA PHE A 53 -10.17 9.35 -4.12
C PHE A 53 -9.24 8.77 -3.06
N ILE A 54 -8.62 7.61 -3.35
CA ILE A 54 -7.74 6.90 -2.42
C ILE A 54 -6.38 6.71 -3.08
N TYR A 55 -5.32 7.02 -2.35
CA TYR A 55 -3.92 6.88 -2.80
C TYR A 55 -3.07 6.29 -1.65
N LEU A 56 -1.89 5.74 -1.97
CA LEU A 56 -0.98 5.20 -0.93
C LEU A 56 -0.38 6.31 -0.08
N SER A 57 0.48 7.10 -0.69
CA SER A 57 1.12 8.28 -0.09
C SER A 57 1.60 9.21 -1.21
N PHE A 58 2.05 10.41 -0.86
CA PHE A 58 2.67 11.31 -1.84
C PHE A 58 4.00 10.75 -2.37
N ASP A 59 4.76 10.06 -1.53
CA ASP A 59 6.05 9.47 -1.93
C ASP A 59 5.86 8.29 -2.91
N GLN A 60 4.81 7.49 -2.69
CA GLN A 60 4.47 6.36 -3.57
C GLN A 60 3.73 6.78 -4.84
N ASN A 61 3.11 7.96 -4.83
CA ASN A 61 2.40 8.53 -5.97
C ASN A 61 2.97 9.91 -6.36
N PRO A 62 4.21 10.00 -6.89
CA PRO A 62 4.94 11.26 -7.10
C PRO A 62 4.22 12.29 -7.96
N TRP A 63 3.28 11.86 -8.82
CA TRP A 63 2.47 12.75 -9.64
C TRP A 63 1.45 13.58 -8.84
N LEU A 64 1.13 13.19 -7.58
CA LEU A 64 0.23 13.94 -6.70
C LEU A 64 0.89 15.21 -6.12
N VAL A 65 2.20 15.23 -5.98
CA VAL A 65 3.10 16.30 -5.56
C VAL A 65 2.87 16.80 -4.12
N ASP A 66 1.68 17.30 -3.78
CA ASP A 66 1.35 17.78 -2.44
C ASP A 66 -0.18 17.97 -2.26
N HIS A 67 -0.61 18.20 -1.01
CA HIS A 67 -2.02 18.40 -0.66
C HIS A 67 -2.68 19.58 -1.40
N ASN A 68 -1.95 20.67 -1.65
CA ASN A 68 -2.54 21.84 -2.33
C ASN A 68 -2.88 21.54 -3.79
N LYS A 69 -2.10 20.68 -4.44
CA LYS A 69 -2.40 20.24 -5.81
C LYS A 69 -3.51 19.20 -5.83
N LEU A 70 -3.60 18.36 -4.81
CA LEU A 70 -4.66 17.36 -4.67
C LEU A 70 -6.05 18.00 -4.68
N GLU A 71 -6.27 19.11 -3.95
CA GLU A 71 -7.54 19.85 -3.97
C GLU A 71 -7.95 20.32 -5.39
N GLY A 72 -6.96 20.62 -6.24
CA GLY A 72 -7.20 20.99 -7.63
C GLY A 72 -7.47 19.81 -8.58
N LEU A 73 -7.16 18.57 -8.17
CA LEU A 73 -7.32 17.36 -8.99
C LEU A 73 -8.68 16.70 -8.85
N VAL A 74 -9.28 16.76 -7.66
CA VAL A 74 -10.59 16.17 -7.37
C VAL A 74 -11.69 17.23 -7.38
N LYS A 75 -12.95 16.81 -7.30
CA LYS A 75 -14.05 17.76 -7.17
C LYS A 75 -14.11 18.36 -5.76
N ASP A 76 -14.73 19.54 -5.65
CA ASP A 76 -15.05 20.14 -4.36
C ASP A 76 -15.88 19.16 -3.52
N ASN A 77 -15.48 18.94 -2.25
CA ASN A 77 -16.09 17.99 -1.31
C ASN A 77 -15.92 16.49 -1.64
N ALA A 78 -14.99 16.12 -2.52
CA ALA A 78 -14.56 14.72 -2.59
C ALA A 78 -13.87 14.31 -1.28
N LEU A 79 -14.10 13.08 -0.84
CA LEU A 79 -13.30 12.49 0.23
C LEU A 79 -11.97 12.04 -0.36
N THR A 80 -10.87 12.56 0.16
CA THR A 80 -9.51 12.15 -0.22
C THR A 80 -8.86 11.41 0.94
N ILE A 81 -8.26 10.26 0.67
CA ILE A 81 -7.67 9.37 1.67
C ILE A 81 -6.28 8.97 1.22
N GLY A 82 -5.25 9.35 1.98
CA GLY A 82 -3.92 8.75 1.91
C GLY A 82 -3.85 7.55 2.86
N LEU A 83 -3.51 6.37 2.37
CA LEU A 83 -3.44 5.19 3.23
C LEU A 83 -2.31 5.30 4.26
N SER A 84 -1.25 6.03 3.94
CA SER A 84 -0.17 6.35 4.88
C SER A 84 -0.63 7.18 6.08
N ASP A 85 -1.73 7.94 5.95
CA ASP A 85 -2.26 8.78 7.04
C ASP A 85 -2.85 7.92 8.19
N PHE A 86 -3.05 6.62 7.94
CA PHE A 86 -3.55 5.65 8.91
C PHE A 86 -2.44 4.84 9.59
N VAL A 87 -1.19 5.09 9.27
CA VAL A 87 -0.04 4.42 9.90
C VAL A 87 0.42 5.27 11.06
N ASP A 88 0.28 4.75 12.29
CA ASP A 88 0.72 5.46 13.49
C ASP A 88 2.24 5.70 13.44
N GLU A 89 2.65 6.94 13.69
CA GLU A 89 4.04 7.27 14.01
C GLU A 89 4.36 6.59 15.36
N THR A 90 5.16 5.53 15.35
CA THR A 90 5.60 4.90 16.59
C THR A 90 6.44 5.90 17.39
N GLU A 91 6.17 6.06 18.71
CA GLU A 91 6.81 7.05 19.60
C GLU A 91 8.35 6.92 19.68
N ASP A 92 8.94 5.87 19.09
CA ASP A 92 10.39 5.64 19.05
C ASP A 92 11.17 6.50 18.03
N ASP A 93 10.50 7.24 17.14
CA ASP A 93 11.14 8.04 16.08
C ASP A 93 11.61 9.45 16.54
N HIS A 94 11.37 9.84 17.80
CA HIS A 94 11.72 11.20 18.28
C HIS A 94 13.22 11.47 18.47
N GLU A 95 14.12 10.48 18.36
CA GLU A 95 15.57 10.68 18.53
C GLU A 95 16.40 10.68 17.23
N ARG A 96 15.77 10.51 16.05
CA ARG A 96 16.47 10.47 14.75
C ARG A 96 16.10 11.65 13.84
N HIS A 97 16.58 12.82 14.20
CA HIS A 97 16.26 14.10 13.58
C HIS A 97 17.02 14.39 12.27
N ASP A 98 17.67 13.46 11.57
CA ASP A 98 18.50 13.79 10.40
C ASP A 98 18.42 12.85 9.18
N GLU A 99 17.56 11.87 9.18
CA GLU A 99 17.16 11.20 7.93
C GLU A 99 15.65 11.05 7.98
N HIS A 100 14.92 11.50 6.95
CA HIS A 100 13.53 11.13 6.74
C HIS A 100 13.47 9.61 6.68
N LEU A 101 13.35 8.96 7.85
CA LEU A 101 12.96 7.57 7.93
C LEU A 101 11.50 7.55 7.46
N GLU A 102 11.37 7.47 6.16
CA GLU A 102 10.20 7.02 5.49
C GLU A 102 9.68 5.82 6.28
N HIS A 103 8.49 5.92 6.87
CA HIS A 103 7.71 4.75 7.25
C HIS A 103 7.82 3.80 6.06
N GLY A 104 8.52 2.66 6.21
CA GLY A 104 9.10 1.91 5.11
C GLY A 104 8.23 1.97 3.87
N SER A 105 8.74 2.45 2.77
CA SER A 105 7.96 2.91 1.61
C SER A 105 6.86 1.95 1.14
N HIS A 106 6.85 0.72 1.69
CA HIS A 106 5.90 -0.35 1.44
C HIS A 106 5.22 -0.83 2.74
N PHE A 107 4.77 0.12 3.58
CA PHE A 107 4.19 -0.10 4.92
C PHE A 107 3.07 -1.15 4.97
N TRP A 108 2.29 -1.27 3.91
CA TRP A 108 1.20 -2.23 3.77
C TRP A 108 1.65 -3.69 3.69
N THR A 109 2.95 -3.95 3.55
CA THR A 109 3.50 -5.32 3.53
C THR A 109 3.61 -5.93 4.93
N ASP A 110 3.56 -5.12 5.98
CA ASP A 110 3.31 -5.61 7.33
C ASP A 110 1.82 -5.97 7.50
N PRO A 111 1.48 -7.23 7.84
CA PRO A 111 0.09 -7.66 7.90
C PRO A 111 -0.73 -6.96 8.99
N LEU A 112 -0.14 -6.57 10.12
CA LEU A 112 -0.88 -5.86 11.16
C LEU A 112 -1.16 -4.42 10.75
N THR A 113 -0.18 -3.74 10.16
CA THR A 113 -0.39 -2.41 9.55
C THR A 113 -1.47 -2.45 8.47
N ALA A 114 -1.50 -3.49 7.64
CA ALA A 114 -2.56 -3.66 6.64
C ALA A 114 -3.95 -3.80 7.29
N VAL A 115 -4.08 -4.56 8.39
CA VAL A 115 -5.34 -4.70 9.15
C VAL A 115 -5.80 -3.35 9.71
N ASP A 116 -4.90 -2.56 10.27
CA ASP A 116 -5.21 -1.24 10.82
C ASP A 116 -5.65 -0.26 9.72
N ILE A 117 -4.96 -0.23 8.59
CA ILE A 117 -5.35 0.56 7.42
C ILE A 117 -6.76 0.18 6.95
N ILE A 118 -7.06 -1.11 6.83
CA ILE A 118 -8.38 -1.59 6.40
C ILE A 118 -9.47 -1.15 7.38
N SER A 119 -9.19 -1.15 8.69
CA SER A 119 -10.12 -0.68 9.73
C SER A 119 -10.45 0.80 9.53
N HIS A 120 -9.44 1.66 9.46
CA HIS A 120 -9.62 3.11 9.30
C HIS A 120 -10.26 3.47 7.94
N LEU A 121 -9.85 2.78 6.87
CA LEU A 121 -10.47 2.95 5.55
C LEU A 121 -11.96 2.57 5.58
N THR A 122 -12.32 1.51 6.30
CA THR A 122 -13.72 1.10 6.49
C THR A 122 -14.53 2.18 7.19
N GLU A 123 -14.00 2.75 8.28
CA GLU A 123 -14.65 3.85 9.01
C GLU A 123 -14.85 5.09 8.12
N ALA A 124 -13.84 5.48 7.37
CA ALA A 124 -13.91 6.61 6.45
C ALA A 124 -14.96 6.40 5.35
N LEU A 125 -15.04 5.18 4.79
CA LEU A 125 -16.04 4.84 3.78
C LEU A 125 -17.46 4.77 4.35
N ILE A 126 -17.65 4.32 5.60
CA ILE A 126 -18.95 4.32 6.30
C ILE A 126 -19.42 5.75 6.52
N LEU A 127 -18.54 6.67 6.94
CA LEU A 127 -18.89 8.09 7.09
C LEU A 127 -19.38 8.70 5.79
N LYS A 128 -18.77 8.32 4.65
CA LYS A 128 -19.19 8.78 3.33
C LYS A 128 -20.46 8.12 2.82
N TYR A 129 -20.61 6.82 3.08
CA TYR A 129 -21.70 5.98 2.58
C TYR A 129 -22.43 5.22 3.69
N PRO A 130 -23.11 5.90 4.64
CA PRO A 130 -23.66 5.28 5.85
C PRO A 130 -24.74 4.21 5.58
N SER A 131 -25.36 4.24 4.41
CA SER A 131 -26.35 3.22 4.01
C SER A 131 -25.73 1.83 3.79
N TYR A 132 -24.41 1.73 3.64
CA TYR A 132 -23.66 0.48 3.43
C TYR A 132 -22.92 -0.01 4.67
N GLU A 133 -23.05 0.67 5.82
CA GLU A 133 -22.33 0.38 7.07
C GLU A 133 -22.25 -1.11 7.38
N ALA A 134 -23.42 -1.80 7.48
CA ALA A 134 -23.47 -3.21 7.84
C ALA A 134 -22.72 -4.12 6.84
N VAL A 135 -22.74 -3.77 5.55
CA VAL A 135 -22.05 -4.53 4.51
C VAL A 135 -20.55 -4.29 4.62
N PHE A 136 -20.12 -3.04 4.75
CA PHE A 136 -18.70 -2.69 4.83
C PHE A 136 -18.04 -3.28 6.08
N LEU A 137 -18.69 -3.19 7.24
CA LEU A 137 -18.20 -3.83 8.47
C LEU A 137 -18.03 -5.34 8.31
N SER A 138 -19.05 -6.04 7.79
CA SER A 138 -18.98 -7.49 7.62
C SER A 138 -17.91 -7.93 6.64
N GLN A 139 -17.73 -7.21 5.52
CA GLN A 139 -16.73 -7.55 4.52
C GLN A 139 -15.31 -7.24 5.01
N SER A 140 -15.12 -6.09 5.66
CA SER A 140 -13.88 -5.69 6.28
C SER A 140 -13.42 -6.68 7.34
N GLU A 141 -14.31 -7.06 8.27
CA GLU A 141 -14.01 -8.05 9.31
C GLU A 141 -13.60 -9.41 8.71
N SER A 142 -14.30 -9.87 7.67
CA SER A 142 -13.93 -11.11 6.98
C SER A 142 -12.54 -11.03 6.38
N TYR A 143 -12.20 -9.93 5.69
CA TYR A 143 -10.91 -9.77 5.05
C TYR A 143 -9.76 -9.62 6.07
N GLN A 144 -9.98 -8.88 7.14
CA GLN A 144 -9.02 -8.76 8.25
C GLN A 144 -8.74 -10.11 8.91
N ASN A 145 -9.80 -10.91 9.15
CA ASN A 145 -9.65 -12.25 9.71
C ASN A 145 -8.84 -13.18 8.77
N ASP A 146 -9.05 -13.10 7.46
CA ASP A 146 -8.27 -13.88 6.48
C ASP A 146 -6.78 -13.50 6.52
N ILE A 147 -6.46 -12.19 6.68
CA ILE A 147 -5.08 -11.71 6.84
C ILE A 147 -4.49 -12.26 8.15
N LEU A 148 -5.18 -12.10 9.28
CA LEU A 148 -4.70 -12.55 10.58
C LEU A 148 -4.52 -14.06 10.65
N GLU A 149 -5.43 -14.84 10.07
CA GLU A 149 -5.30 -16.29 10.00
C GLU A 149 -4.06 -16.70 9.17
N THR A 150 -3.87 -16.05 8.01
CA THR A 150 -2.71 -16.30 7.16
C THR A 150 -1.40 -15.92 7.84
N THR A 151 -1.39 -14.80 8.58
CA THR A 151 -0.24 -14.35 9.37
C THR A 151 0.14 -15.39 10.43
N ASN A 152 -0.82 -15.83 11.23
CA ASN A 152 -0.59 -16.86 12.27
C ASN A 152 -0.11 -18.20 11.68
N LEU A 153 -0.62 -18.61 10.52
CA LEU A 153 -0.16 -19.81 9.83
C LEU A 153 1.29 -19.68 9.36
N LEU A 154 1.67 -18.51 8.83
CA LEU A 154 3.03 -18.24 8.40
C LEU A 154 4.00 -18.16 9.60
N GLU A 155 3.63 -17.49 10.68
CA GLU A 155 4.41 -17.47 11.92
C GLU A 155 4.69 -18.87 12.45
N THR A 156 3.64 -19.69 12.56
CA THR A 156 3.75 -21.09 13.00
C THR A 156 4.65 -21.91 12.08
N PHE A 157 4.55 -21.70 10.78
CA PHE A 157 5.44 -22.36 9.81
C PHE A 157 6.90 -21.93 10.00
N LEU A 158 7.16 -20.63 10.15
CA LEU A 158 8.49 -20.05 10.30
C LEU A 158 9.18 -20.48 11.61
N GLU A 159 8.42 -20.74 12.68
CA GLU A 159 8.96 -21.30 13.93
C GLU A 159 9.61 -22.67 13.73
N THR A 160 9.17 -23.43 12.73
CA THR A 160 9.70 -24.75 12.42
C THR A 160 10.91 -24.73 11.47
N GLN A 161 11.25 -23.57 10.90
CA GLN A 161 12.32 -23.47 9.91
C GLN A 161 13.70 -23.30 10.60
N MET A 162 14.71 -23.94 10.03
CA MET A 162 16.10 -23.84 10.51
C MET A 162 16.79 -22.54 10.05
N THR A 163 16.33 -21.99 8.95
CA THR A 163 16.80 -20.70 8.39
C THR A 163 15.61 -19.83 8.04
N LYS A 164 15.75 -18.54 8.22
CA LYS A 164 14.76 -17.52 7.90
C LYS A 164 15.28 -16.57 6.82
N GLU A 165 16.14 -17.07 5.95
CA GLU A 165 16.69 -16.32 4.84
C GLU A 165 15.83 -16.55 3.56
N ILE A 166 15.51 -15.47 2.88
CA ILE A 166 14.75 -15.48 1.63
C ILE A 166 15.53 -14.68 0.57
N TYR A 167 15.64 -15.24 -0.63
CA TYR A 167 16.22 -14.55 -1.77
C TYR A 167 15.11 -14.06 -2.69
N TYR A 168 15.07 -12.74 -2.91
CA TYR A 168 13.98 -12.08 -3.62
C TYR A 168 14.49 -11.35 -4.86
N VAL A 169 13.91 -11.66 -6.02
CA VAL A 169 14.25 -11.01 -7.29
C VAL A 169 13.34 -9.80 -7.48
N GLY A 170 13.81 -8.63 -7.10
CA GLY A 170 13.10 -7.36 -7.15
C GLY A 170 13.78 -6.33 -6.26
N HIS A 171 13.21 -5.12 -6.18
CA HIS A 171 13.63 -4.11 -5.22
C HIS A 171 13.17 -4.45 -3.79
N HIS A 172 13.82 -3.90 -2.78
CA HIS A 172 13.58 -4.25 -1.37
C HIS A 172 12.24 -3.69 -0.85
N ALA A 173 11.14 -4.19 -1.40
CA ALA A 173 9.77 -3.78 -1.05
C ALA A 173 9.20 -4.48 0.21
N LEU A 174 9.89 -5.47 0.76
CA LEU A 174 9.36 -6.35 1.81
C LEU A 174 9.97 -6.07 3.19
N GLN A 175 10.56 -4.89 3.43
CA GLN A 175 11.20 -4.56 4.70
C GLN A 175 10.23 -4.62 5.91
N PRO A 176 8.98 -4.09 5.85
CA PRO A 176 8.03 -4.24 6.95
C PRO A 176 7.64 -5.71 7.20
N PHE A 177 7.45 -6.49 6.13
CA PHE A 177 7.19 -7.93 6.22
C PHE A 177 8.37 -8.69 6.84
N GLU A 178 9.60 -8.39 6.41
CA GLU A 178 10.84 -8.94 6.97
C GLU A 178 10.94 -8.68 8.47
N SER A 179 10.68 -7.45 8.89
CA SER A 179 10.70 -7.03 10.29
C SER A 179 9.65 -7.76 11.12
N HIS A 180 8.42 -7.87 10.60
CA HIS A 180 7.31 -8.54 11.29
C HIS A 180 7.61 -10.02 11.57
N PHE A 181 8.08 -10.76 10.56
CA PHE A 181 8.32 -12.19 10.68
C PHE A 181 9.73 -12.56 11.15
N GLY A 182 10.61 -11.60 11.41
CA GLY A 182 12.00 -11.83 11.77
C GLY A 182 12.75 -12.62 10.71
N LEU A 183 12.50 -12.28 9.45
CA LEU A 183 13.16 -12.85 8.27
C LEU A 183 14.44 -12.05 7.97
N THR A 184 15.30 -12.61 7.12
CA THR A 184 16.36 -11.88 6.41
C THR A 184 16.10 -12.01 4.91
N ILE A 185 15.78 -10.89 4.26
CA ILE A 185 15.45 -10.88 2.84
C ILE A 185 16.61 -10.29 2.05
N HIS A 186 17.23 -11.13 1.22
CA HIS A 186 18.27 -10.72 0.28
C HIS A 186 17.57 -10.32 -1.03
N ALA A 187 17.38 -9.02 -1.24
CA ALA A 187 16.81 -8.50 -2.47
C ALA A 187 17.88 -8.34 -3.57
N LEU A 188 17.51 -8.52 -4.84
CA LEU A 188 18.42 -8.29 -5.97
C LEU A 188 18.79 -6.80 -6.06
N GLU A 189 17.87 -5.90 -5.74
CA GLU A 189 18.10 -4.46 -5.63
C GLU A 189 17.90 -4.03 -4.18
N ASP A 190 18.96 -3.52 -3.56
CA ASP A 190 18.90 -3.00 -2.19
C ASP A 190 18.16 -1.65 -2.09
N SER A 191 17.88 -1.00 -3.22
CA SER A 191 17.14 0.26 -3.23
C SER A 191 15.65 0.03 -2.94
N ILE A 192 15.09 0.85 -2.08
CA ILE A 192 13.66 0.86 -1.74
C ILE A 192 12.82 1.36 -2.92
N ASN A 193 13.38 2.28 -3.71
CA ASN A 193 12.78 2.81 -4.93
C ASN A 193 13.65 2.48 -6.14
N PRO A 194 13.23 1.59 -7.04
CA PRO A 194 14.02 1.23 -8.22
C PRO A 194 14.14 2.44 -9.14
N SER A 195 15.36 2.93 -9.30
CA SER A 195 15.66 4.10 -10.15
C SER A 195 16.32 3.74 -11.49
N GLY A 196 16.46 2.47 -11.81
CA GLY A 196 17.15 2.03 -13.02
C GLY A 196 17.06 0.53 -13.31
N ASP A 197 17.58 0.14 -14.46
CA ASP A 197 17.67 -1.28 -14.83
C ASP A 197 18.75 -1.99 -14.01
N VAL A 198 18.44 -3.19 -13.53
CA VAL A 198 19.39 -4.06 -12.82
C VAL A 198 20.56 -4.40 -13.73
N THR A 199 21.76 -4.17 -13.25
CA THR A 199 22.97 -4.43 -14.02
C THR A 199 23.36 -5.90 -14.03
N SER A 200 24.09 -6.34 -15.05
CA SER A 200 24.63 -7.72 -15.11
C SER A 200 25.58 -8.04 -13.95
N ILE A 201 26.19 -7.02 -13.33
CA ILE A 201 27.08 -7.18 -12.18
C ILE A 201 26.26 -7.49 -10.93
N GLU A 202 25.16 -6.78 -10.69
CA GLU A 202 24.24 -7.02 -9.58
C GLU A 202 23.63 -8.42 -9.68
N ILE A 203 23.14 -8.81 -10.85
CA ILE A 203 22.64 -10.16 -11.11
C ILE A 203 23.72 -11.22 -10.80
N SER A 204 24.96 -11.03 -11.28
CA SER A 204 26.04 -11.97 -11.04
C SER A 204 26.41 -12.05 -9.56
N SER A 205 26.42 -10.91 -8.86
CA SER A 205 26.69 -10.86 -7.42
C SER A 205 25.61 -11.60 -6.63
N PHE A 206 24.35 -11.39 -6.98
CA PHE A 206 23.22 -12.05 -6.35
C PHE A 206 23.23 -13.56 -6.56
N ILE A 207 23.52 -14.05 -7.79
CA ILE A 207 23.64 -15.48 -8.08
C ILE A 207 24.78 -16.13 -7.27
N ASN A 208 25.85 -15.42 -6.97
CA ASN A 208 26.98 -15.98 -6.21
C ASN A 208 26.69 -16.12 -4.70
N VAL A 209 25.63 -15.53 -4.20
CA VAL A 209 25.18 -15.63 -2.79
C VAL A 209 24.18 -16.77 -2.61
N LEU A 210 23.51 -17.22 -3.68
CA LEU A 210 22.61 -18.38 -3.68
C LEU A 210 23.36 -19.69 -3.53
#